data_38de0922c91825bc5351e14a22084628
#
_entry.id   38de0922c91825bc5351e14a22084628
#
_cell.length_a   1.000
_cell.length_b   1.000
_cell.length_c   1.000
_cell.angle_alpha   90.00
_cell.angle_beta   90.00
_cell.angle_gamma   90.00
#
_symmetry.space_group_name_H-M   'P 1'
#
loop_
_entity.id
_entity.type
_entity.pdbx_description
1 polymer ?
#
loop_
_entity_poly.entity_id
_entity_poly.type
_entity_poly.pdbx_seq_one_letter_code
_entity_poly.pdbx_strand_id
1 'polypeptide(L)'
;MKNDDIKKVIIEMIQKMGISFDSIEEIFDEITNKNIFVIKTKESGLLIGENGDTFNALFMLIKRMVAKKSGSEEILSTFAIDVNDYHSSKVAKLKNQASIFANRAKDMKVNIEMEPMSSYERLVIHATLSGDPNIATESIGEGTSRRIVIKYVKN
;
A
#
# COMPACT_ATOMS: atom_id res chain seq x y z
N MET A 1 -2.76 -19.20 11.99
CA MET A 1 -2.93 -19.56 10.57
C MET A 1 -1.59 -19.36 9.89
N LYS A 2 -1.13 -20.32 9.08
CA LYS A 2 0.17 -20.25 8.39
C LYS A 2 0.04 -19.50 7.05
N ASN A 3 1.16 -19.04 6.50
CA ASN A 3 1.19 -18.36 5.20
C ASN A 3 0.61 -19.22 4.07
N ASP A 4 0.87 -20.53 4.09
CA ASP A 4 0.28 -21.48 3.12
C ASP A 4 -1.25 -21.48 3.14
N ASP A 5 -1.85 -21.31 4.32
CA ASP A 5 -3.31 -21.26 4.44
C ASP A 5 -3.88 -19.96 3.87
N ILE A 6 -3.17 -18.83 4.06
CA ILE A 6 -3.52 -17.54 3.44
C ILE A 6 -3.44 -17.67 1.92
N LYS A 7 -2.33 -18.25 1.42
CA LYS A 7 -2.14 -18.48 -0.01
C LYS A 7 -3.25 -19.34 -0.62
N LYS A 8 -3.70 -20.38 0.08
CA LYS A 8 -4.85 -21.19 -0.36
C LYS A 8 -6.14 -20.38 -0.47
N VAL A 9 -6.41 -19.47 0.47
CA VAL A 9 -7.59 -18.59 0.41
C VAL A 9 -7.52 -17.67 -0.79
N ILE A 10 -6.35 -17.11 -1.09
CA ILE A 10 -6.13 -16.25 -2.26
C ILE A 10 -6.39 -17.04 -3.55
N ILE A 11 -5.79 -18.23 -3.68
CA ILE A 11 -5.96 -19.12 -4.84
C ILE A 11 -7.45 -19.45 -5.04
N GLU A 12 -8.13 -19.90 -3.99
CA GLU A 12 -9.55 -20.26 -4.03
C GLU A 12 -10.41 -19.09 -4.53
N MET A 13 -10.12 -17.89 -4.06
CA MET A 13 -10.87 -16.69 -4.44
C MET A 13 -10.66 -16.34 -5.92
N ILE A 14 -9.42 -16.33 -6.41
CA ILE A 14 -9.11 -16.02 -7.81
C ILE A 14 -9.73 -17.05 -8.74
N GLN A 15 -9.63 -18.33 -8.39
CA GLN A 15 -10.22 -19.43 -9.17
C GLN A 15 -11.75 -19.32 -9.26
N LYS A 16 -12.42 -18.94 -8.15
CA LYS A 16 -13.88 -18.70 -8.16
C LYS A 16 -14.29 -17.51 -9.00
N MET A 17 -13.41 -16.54 -9.18
CA MET A 17 -13.62 -15.42 -10.11
C MET A 17 -13.40 -15.80 -11.57
N GLY A 18 -12.90 -17.00 -11.86
CA GLY A 18 -12.59 -17.46 -13.21
C GLY A 18 -11.38 -16.77 -13.83
N ILE A 19 -10.50 -16.18 -13.03
CA ILE A 19 -9.31 -15.47 -13.48
C ILE A 19 -8.11 -16.42 -13.44
N SER A 20 -7.33 -16.42 -14.54
CA SER A 20 -6.09 -17.22 -14.64
C SER A 20 -4.93 -16.48 -13.97
N PHE A 21 -4.04 -17.22 -13.33
CA PHE A 21 -2.81 -16.69 -12.78
C PHE A 21 -1.64 -17.67 -13.02
N ASP A 22 -0.44 -17.13 -13.14
CA ASP A 22 0.77 -17.93 -13.40
C ASP A 22 1.38 -18.45 -12.09
N SER A 23 1.52 -17.59 -11.10
CA SER A 23 2.07 -17.92 -9.78
C SER A 23 1.59 -16.96 -8.69
N ILE A 24 1.76 -17.36 -7.43
CA ILE A 24 1.68 -16.46 -6.27
C ILE A 24 3.02 -16.56 -5.53
N GLU A 25 3.75 -15.47 -5.58
CA GLU A 25 5.04 -15.29 -4.90
C GLU A 25 4.81 -14.74 -3.50
N GLU A 26 5.68 -15.07 -2.56
CA GLU A 26 5.66 -14.55 -1.21
C GLU A 26 6.94 -13.74 -0.96
N ILE A 27 6.77 -12.48 -0.59
CA ILE A 27 7.85 -11.54 -0.31
C ILE A 27 7.64 -10.99 1.09
N PHE A 28 8.69 -11.00 1.93
CA PHE A 28 8.64 -10.34 3.23
C PHE A 28 9.06 -8.87 3.10
N ASP A 29 8.18 -7.97 3.50
CA ASP A 29 8.45 -6.53 3.55
C ASP A 29 8.92 -6.13 4.96
N GLU A 30 10.21 -5.86 5.08
CA GLU A 30 10.85 -5.46 6.34
C GLU A 30 10.33 -4.11 6.88
N ILE A 31 9.87 -3.21 5.99
CA ILE A 31 9.40 -1.88 6.39
C ILE A 31 8.05 -1.98 7.12
N THR A 32 7.14 -2.76 6.58
CA THR A 32 5.80 -2.94 7.16
C THR A 32 5.69 -4.16 8.05
N ASN A 33 6.73 -5.00 8.09
CA ASN A 33 6.78 -6.28 8.82
C ASN A 33 5.62 -7.20 8.41
N LYS A 34 5.39 -7.32 7.08
CA LYS A 34 4.29 -8.12 6.50
C LYS A 34 4.78 -9.06 5.42
N ASN A 35 4.08 -10.18 5.30
CA ASN A 35 4.21 -11.04 4.13
C ASN A 35 3.33 -10.49 2.99
N ILE A 36 3.92 -10.18 1.85
CA ILE A 36 3.21 -9.73 0.66
C ILE A 36 3.04 -10.93 -0.28
N PHE A 37 1.81 -11.27 -0.62
CA PHE A 37 1.48 -12.28 -1.62
C PHE A 37 1.28 -11.60 -2.96
N VAL A 38 2.23 -11.77 -3.88
CA VAL A 38 2.21 -11.15 -5.22
C VAL A 38 1.59 -12.11 -6.22
N ILE A 39 0.44 -11.78 -6.75
CA ILE A 39 -0.25 -12.55 -7.78
C ILE A 39 0.33 -12.17 -9.13
N LYS A 40 0.98 -13.12 -9.82
CA LYS A 40 1.49 -12.94 -11.19
C LYS A 40 0.44 -13.46 -12.17
N THR A 41 -0.04 -12.59 -13.06
CA THR A 41 -1.10 -12.91 -14.01
C THR A 41 -1.04 -12.02 -15.25
N LYS A 42 -1.47 -12.56 -16.38
CA LYS A 42 -1.69 -11.80 -17.63
C LYS A 42 -3.00 -11.01 -17.61
N GLU A 43 -3.91 -11.36 -16.69
CA GLU A 43 -5.23 -10.73 -16.55
C GLU A 43 -5.26 -9.68 -15.41
N SER A 44 -4.13 -9.02 -15.18
CA SER A 44 -3.99 -8.04 -14.08
C SER A 44 -5.02 -6.91 -14.12
N GLY A 45 -5.44 -6.49 -15.30
CA GLY A 45 -6.47 -5.46 -15.46
C GLY A 45 -7.79 -5.83 -14.80
N LEU A 46 -8.18 -7.13 -14.82
CA LEU A 46 -9.39 -7.61 -14.16
C LEU A 46 -9.26 -7.60 -12.63
N LEU A 47 -8.06 -7.89 -12.11
CA LEU A 47 -7.80 -7.90 -10.67
C LEU A 47 -7.57 -6.50 -10.11
N ILE A 48 -7.00 -5.58 -10.91
CA ILE A 48 -6.71 -4.21 -10.48
C ILE A 48 -7.96 -3.34 -10.61
N GLY A 49 -8.62 -3.39 -11.78
CA GLY A 49 -9.78 -2.57 -12.09
C GLY A 49 -9.43 -1.10 -12.33
N GLU A 50 -10.44 -0.29 -12.53
CA GLU A 50 -10.28 1.14 -12.71
C GLU A 50 -9.78 1.78 -11.40
N ASN A 51 -8.69 2.53 -11.48
CA ASN A 51 -8.05 3.20 -10.35
C ASN A 51 -7.67 2.29 -9.15
N GLY A 52 -7.69 0.96 -9.33
CA GLY A 52 -7.45 -0.02 -8.27
C GLY A 52 -8.68 -0.38 -7.44
N ASP A 53 -9.87 -0.04 -7.88
CA ASP A 53 -11.11 -0.29 -7.10
C ASP A 53 -11.39 -1.79 -6.95
N THR A 54 -11.23 -2.58 -8.02
CA THR A 54 -11.37 -4.03 -7.95
C THR A 54 -10.32 -4.64 -7.01
N PHE A 55 -9.08 -4.16 -7.08
CA PHE A 55 -8.00 -4.59 -6.19
C PHE A 55 -8.35 -4.34 -4.71
N ASN A 56 -8.82 -3.15 -4.39
CA ASN A 56 -9.19 -2.79 -3.02
C ASN A 56 -10.34 -3.65 -2.49
N ALA A 57 -11.38 -3.88 -3.31
CA ALA A 57 -12.52 -4.72 -2.97
C ALA A 57 -12.09 -6.19 -2.76
N LEU A 58 -11.30 -6.73 -3.69
CA LEU A 58 -10.77 -8.09 -3.63
C LEU A 58 -9.90 -8.28 -2.37
N PHE A 59 -9.00 -7.36 -2.11
CA PHE A 59 -8.12 -7.40 -0.95
C PHE A 59 -8.91 -7.39 0.36
N MET A 60 -9.92 -6.52 0.47
CA MET A 60 -10.80 -6.47 1.64
C MET A 60 -11.54 -7.80 1.83
N LEU A 61 -12.07 -8.39 0.75
CA LEU A 61 -12.79 -9.64 0.81
C LEU A 61 -11.90 -10.81 1.26
N ILE A 62 -10.71 -10.93 0.68
CA ILE A 62 -9.73 -11.96 1.08
C ILE A 62 -9.35 -11.79 2.56
N LYS A 63 -9.09 -10.57 3.00
CA LYS A 63 -8.81 -10.28 4.42
C LYS A 63 -9.93 -10.80 5.33
N ARG A 64 -11.18 -10.49 5.01
CA ARG A 64 -12.33 -10.96 5.80
C ARG A 64 -12.46 -12.49 5.80
N MET A 65 -12.20 -13.13 4.67
CA MET A 65 -12.19 -14.62 4.59
C MET A 65 -11.08 -15.23 5.47
N VAL A 66 -9.88 -14.66 5.43
CA VAL A 66 -8.75 -15.09 6.24
C VAL A 66 -9.04 -14.90 7.72
N ALA A 67 -9.54 -13.73 8.13
CA ALA A 67 -9.94 -13.46 9.52
C ALA A 67 -11.00 -14.46 10.02
N LYS A 68 -12.02 -14.73 9.21
CA LYS A 68 -13.06 -15.70 9.54
C LYS A 68 -12.52 -17.13 9.70
N LYS A 69 -11.60 -17.55 8.82
CA LYS A 69 -10.97 -18.88 8.89
C LYS A 69 -9.98 -19.01 10.06
N SER A 70 -9.28 -17.93 10.41
CA SER A 70 -8.31 -17.92 11.52
C SER A 70 -8.94 -17.78 12.89
N GLY A 71 -10.15 -17.22 12.98
CA GLY A 71 -10.79 -16.86 14.24
C GLY A 71 -10.18 -15.64 14.94
N SER A 72 -9.27 -14.90 14.29
CA SER A 72 -8.62 -13.71 14.84
C SER A 72 -8.52 -12.59 13.79
N GLU A 73 -8.81 -11.37 14.21
CA GLU A 73 -8.61 -10.19 13.37
C GLU A 73 -7.15 -9.69 13.34
N GLU A 74 -6.31 -10.11 14.28
CA GLU A 74 -4.89 -9.73 14.32
C GLU A 74 -4.14 -10.15 13.06
N ILE A 75 -4.56 -11.25 12.43
CA ILE A 75 -3.98 -11.74 11.18
C ILE A 75 -4.08 -10.71 10.05
N LEU A 76 -5.06 -9.78 10.09
CA LEU A 76 -5.25 -8.75 9.08
C LEU A 76 -4.07 -7.78 8.95
N SER A 77 -3.30 -7.66 10.04
CA SER A 77 -2.10 -6.82 10.08
C SER A 77 -0.84 -7.52 9.56
N THR A 78 -0.86 -8.86 9.42
CA THR A 78 0.35 -9.66 9.16
C THR A 78 0.66 -9.85 7.68
N PHE A 79 -0.29 -9.60 6.79
CA PHE A 79 -0.11 -9.80 5.36
C PHE A 79 -0.70 -8.70 4.49
N ALA A 80 -0.21 -8.64 3.27
CA ALA A 80 -0.73 -7.82 2.17
C ALA A 80 -0.82 -8.67 0.89
N ILE A 81 -1.53 -8.15 -0.10
CA ILE A 81 -1.62 -8.75 -1.44
C ILE A 81 -1.15 -7.70 -2.44
N ASP A 82 -0.49 -8.14 -3.49
CA ASP A 82 -0.16 -7.31 -4.65
C ASP A 82 -0.49 -8.06 -5.95
N VAL A 83 -0.61 -7.35 -7.04
CA VAL A 83 -0.86 -7.90 -8.38
C VAL A 83 0.17 -7.32 -9.33
N ASN A 84 1.04 -8.17 -9.89
CA ASN A 84 2.10 -7.78 -10.83
C ASN A 84 2.91 -6.54 -10.36
N ASP A 85 3.16 -6.46 -9.07
CA ASP A 85 3.88 -5.33 -8.45
C ASP A 85 3.17 -3.96 -8.61
N TYR A 86 1.85 -3.96 -8.82
CA TYR A 86 1.04 -2.74 -8.96
C TYR A 86 1.15 -1.85 -7.73
N HIS A 87 0.95 -2.42 -6.54
CA HIS A 87 1.05 -1.69 -5.28
C HIS A 87 2.48 -1.21 -5.02
N SER A 88 3.46 -2.08 -5.22
CA SER A 88 4.89 -1.76 -5.06
C SER A 88 5.34 -0.63 -5.99
N SER A 89 4.90 -0.65 -7.26
CA SER A 89 5.16 0.43 -8.22
C SER A 89 4.51 1.75 -7.80
N LYS A 90 3.28 1.71 -7.29
CA LYS A 90 2.56 2.90 -6.79
C LYS A 90 3.30 3.51 -5.60
N VAL A 91 3.76 2.67 -4.66
CA VAL A 91 4.56 3.10 -3.51
C VAL A 91 5.89 3.72 -3.94
N ALA A 92 6.59 3.12 -4.91
CA ALA A 92 7.85 3.66 -5.42
C ALA A 92 7.66 5.06 -6.06
N LYS A 93 6.60 5.24 -6.86
CA LYS A 93 6.24 6.55 -7.43
C LYS A 93 5.94 7.58 -6.34
N LEU A 94 5.22 7.19 -5.31
CA LEU A 94 4.87 8.05 -4.18
C LEU A 94 6.11 8.51 -3.41
N LYS A 95 7.06 7.61 -3.12
CA LYS A 95 8.34 7.94 -2.49
C LYS A 95 9.14 8.93 -3.31
N ASN A 96 9.21 8.72 -4.62
CA ASN A 96 9.91 9.63 -5.52
C ASN A 96 9.26 11.02 -5.54
N GLN A 97 7.95 11.09 -5.64
CA GLN A 97 7.19 12.34 -5.58
C GLN A 97 7.39 13.08 -4.26
N ALA A 98 7.37 12.36 -3.14
CA ALA A 98 7.64 12.94 -1.82
C ALA A 98 9.04 13.56 -1.74
N SER A 99 10.07 12.88 -2.28
CA SER A 99 11.44 13.39 -2.33
C SER A 99 11.55 14.65 -3.20
N ILE A 100 10.88 14.67 -4.35
CA ILE A 100 10.84 15.87 -5.22
C ILE A 100 10.20 17.05 -4.51
N PHE A 101 9.08 16.82 -3.82
CA PHE A 101 8.38 17.89 -3.09
C PHE A 101 9.17 18.35 -1.86
N ALA A 102 9.87 17.44 -1.16
CA ALA A 102 10.74 17.82 -0.06
C ALA A 102 11.90 18.72 -0.52
N ASN A 103 12.53 18.40 -1.64
CA ASN A 103 13.57 19.25 -2.22
C ASN A 103 13.02 20.62 -2.63
N ARG A 104 11.88 20.66 -3.28
CA ARG A 104 11.21 21.92 -3.63
C ARG A 104 10.84 22.75 -2.40
N ALA A 105 10.33 22.09 -1.34
CA ALA A 105 10.01 22.77 -0.07
C ALA A 105 11.25 23.43 0.55
N LYS A 106 12.41 22.74 0.51
CA LYS A 106 13.70 23.27 0.98
C LYS A 106 14.19 24.43 0.13
N ASP A 107 14.17 24.28 -1.20
CA ASP A 107 14.71 25.29 -2.13
C ASP A 107 13.90 26.60 -2.08
N MET A 108 12.59 26.47 -2.03
CA MET A 108 11.67 27.62 -2.02
C MET A 108 11.34 28.11 -0.60
N LYS A 109 11.72 27.35 0.45
CA LYS A 109 11.39 27.61 1.86
C LYS A 109 9.88 27.77 2.11
N VAL A 110 9.09 26.92 1.50
CA VAL A 110 7.63 26.90 1.60
C VAL A 110 7.12 25.52 2.02
N ASN A 111 5.90 25.49 2.55
CA ASN A 111 5.19 24.24 2.80
C ASN A 111 4.49 23.78 1.52
N ILE A 112 4.49 22.49 1.26
CA ILE A 112 3.85 21.88 0.09
C ILE A 112 2.82 20.87 0.55
N GLU A 113 1.57 21.05 0.12
CA GLU A 113 0.50 20.07 0.33
C GLU A 113 0.53 19.05 -0.80
N MET A 114 0.36 17.77 -0.42
CA MET A 114 0.18 16.68 -1.36
C MET A 114 -1.31 16.40 -1.60
N GLU A 115 -1.61 15.62 -2.62
CA GLU A 115 -2.96 15.14 -2.89
C GLU A 115 -3.50 14.28 -1.73
N PRO A 116 -4.83 14.24 -1.53
CA PRO A 116 -5.44 13.31 -0.58
C PRO A 116 -5.03 11.87 -0.85
N MET A 117 -4.75 11.12 0.20
CA MET A 117 -4.26 9.75 0.10
C MET A 117 -4.64 8.90 1.31
N SER A 118 -4.53 7.59 1.16
CA SER A 118 -4.82 6.60 2.19
C SER A 118 -3.87 6.72 3.39
N SER A 119 -4.28 6.16 4.53
CA SER A 119 -3.45 6.13 5.75
C SER A 119 -2.11 5.43 5.53
N TYR A 120 -2.09 4.38 4.72
CA TYR A 120 -0.86 3.67 4.35
C TYR A 120 0.09 4.56 3.53
N GLU A 121 -0.43 5.25 2.51
CA GLU A 121 0.36 6.16 1.69
C GLU A 121 0.96 7.30 2.52
N ARG A 122 0.19 7.84 3.48
CA ARG A 122 0.72 8.86 4.40
C ARG A 122 1.84 8.34 5.28
N LEU A 123 1.72 7.10 5.77
CA LEU A 123 2.78 6.45 6.54
C LEU A 123 4.07 6.29 5.71
N VAL A 124 3.95 5.87 4.45
CA VAL A 124 5.08 5.72 3.53
C VAL A 124 5.81 7.04 3.33
N ILE A 125 5.08 8.15 3.09
CA ILE A 125 5.69 9.47 2.92
C ILE A 125 6.40 9.92 4.19
N HIS A 126 5.74 9.78 5.34
CA HIS A 126 6.32 10.13 6.63
C HIS A 126 7.62 9.36 6.88
N ALA A 127 7.62 8.05 6.70
CA ALA A 127 8.81 7.21 6.85
C ALA A 127 9.92 7.59 5.85
N THR A 128 9.57 7.92 4.61
CA THR A 128 10.52 8.31 3.57
C THR A 128 11.25 9.62 3.92
N LEU A 129 10.56 10.58 4.52
CA LEU A 129 11.08 11.92 4.79
C LEU A 129 11.57 12.13 6.23
N SER A 130 11.35 11.16 7.12
CA SER A 130 11.68 11.28 8.57
C SER A 130 13.18 11.46 8.86
N GLY A 131 14.06 11.10 7.93
CA GLY A 131 15.50 11.25 8.06
C GLY A 131 16.04 12.63 7.62
N ASP A 132 15.23 13.51 7.05
CA ASP A 132 15.67 14.82 6.59
C ASP A 132 15.47 15.87 7.70
N PRO A 133 16.56 16.46 8.24
CA PRO A 133 16.49 17.39 9.39
C PRO A 133 15.80 18.71 9.04
N ASN A 134 15.69 19.06 7.76
CA ASN A 134 15.06 20.29 7.29
C ASN A 134 13.62 20.11 6.83
N ILE A 135 13.07 18.90 7.00
CA ILE A 135 11.71 18.56 6.58
C ILE A 135 10.93 17.99 7.78
N ALA A 136 9.72 18.50 7.96
CA ALA A 136 8.70 17.89 8.80
C ALA A 136 7.49 17.51 7.95
N THR A 137 6.81 16.46 8.33
CA THR A 137 5.56 16.04 7.67
C THR A 137 4.41 16.06 8.66
N GLU A 138 3.27 16.58 8.23
CA GLU A 138 2.05 16.63 9.03
C GLU A 138 0.86 16.10 8.21
N SER A 139 0.07 15.23 8.80
CA SER A 139 -1.17 14.75 8.20
C SER A 139 -2.31 15.66 8.61
N ILE A 140 -2.94 16.34 7.64
CA ILE A 140 -4.07 17.26 7.84
C ILE A 140 -5.32 16.77 7.12
N GLY A 141 -6.48 17.33 7.50
CA GLY A 141 -7.79 16.99 6.93
C GLY A 141 -8.44 15.78 7.59
N GLU A 142 -9.64 15.46 7.15
CA GLU A 142 -10.46 14.37 7.67
C GLU A 142 -10.98 13.47 6.56
N GLY A 143 -11.23 12.19 6.89
CA GLY A 143 -11.80 11.22 5.96
C GLY A 143 -11.03 11.10 4.65
N THR A 144 -11.73 11.20 3.55
CA THR A 144 -11.19 11.08 2.19
C THR A 144 -10.37 12.28 1.73
N SER A 145 -10.48 13.43 2.43
CA SER A 145 -9.69 14.64 2.11
C SER A 145 -8.34 14.70 2.84
N ARG A 146 -8.06 13.69 3.69
CA ARG A 146 -6.84 13.66 4.51
C ARG A 146 -5.59 13.49 3.66
N ARG A 147 -4.58 14.35 3.88
CA ARG A 147 -3.36 14.45 3.08
C ARG A 147 -2.15 14.81 3.93
N ILE A 148 -0.96 14.73 3.33
CA ILE A 148 0.31 15.15 3.93
C ILE A 148 0.63 16.59 3.50
N VAL A 149 1.11 17.37 4.45
CA VAL A 149 1.83 18.62 4.22
C VAL A 149 3.31 18.39 4.53
N ILE A 150 4.14 18.66 3.55
CA ILE A 150 5.60 18.65 3.69
C ILE A 150 6.02 20.07 4.08
N LYS A 151 6.56 20.21 5.28
CA LYS A 151 6.93 21.51 5.87
C LYS A 151 8.45 21.70 5.82
N TYR A 152 8.87 22.87 5.37
CA TYR A 152 10.26 23.29 5.55
C TYR A 152 10.49 23.71 7.00
N VAL A 153 11.54 23.17 7.62
CA VAL A 153 11.99 23.51 8.97
C VAL A 153 13.39 24.10 8.88
N LYS A 154 13.54 25.34 9.34
CA LYS A 154 14.85 25.97 9.43
C LYS A 154 15.56 25.46 10.69
N ASN A 155 16.64 24.72 10.52
CA ASN A 155 17.58 24.40 11.59
C ASN A 155 18.55 25.54 11.81
#